data_cfa990837c4b92131baf8725d091be5d
#
_entry.id   cfa990837c4b92131baf8725d091be5d
#
_cell.length_a   1.000
_cell.length_b   1.000
_cell.length_c   1.000
_cell.angle_alpha   90.00
_cell.angle_beta   90.00
_cell.angle_gamma   90.00
#
_symmetry.space_group_name_H-M   'P 1'
#
loop_
_entity.id
_entity.type
_entity.pdbx_description
1 polymer ?
#
loop_
_entity_poly.entity_id
_entity_poly.type
_entity_poly.pdbx_seq_one_letter_code
_entity_poly.pdbx_strand_id
1 'polypeptide(L)'
;MLPKAARIPHAMTLHGDTRIDNYYWLRDDTRSQPEVLDYLQQENSYGHRVMASQQALQDRILKEIIDRIPQREVSAPYIKNGYRYRHIYEPGCEYAIYQRQSAFSEEWDEWETLLDANKRAAHSEFYSMGGMAITPDNTIMALAEDFLSRRQYGIRFRNLETGNWYPELLDNVEPSFVWANDSWTFYYVRKHPVTLLPYQVWRHAIGTPASQDKLIYEEKDDTYYVSLHKTTSKHYVVIHLASATTSEVRLLDAE
;
A
#
# COMPACT_ATOMS: atom_id res chain seq x y z
N MET A 1 -15.12 12.44 -33.15
CA MET A 1 -13.98 13.29 -33.53
C MET A 1 -12.87 12.98 -32.55
N LEU A 2 -11.60 13.04 -32.94
CA LEU A 2 -10.46 12.88 -32.03
C LEU A 2 -10.41 14.08 -31.08
N PRO A 3 -10.39 13.88 -29.75
CA PRO A 3 -10.19 14.99 -28.81
C PRO A 3 -8.81 15.63 -29.02
N LYS A 4 -8.70 16.90 -28.64
CA LYS A 4 -7.43 17.63 -28.70
C LYS A 4 -7.27 18.44 -27.42
N ALA A 5 -6.20 18.17 -26.67
CA ALA A 5 -5.85 18.97 -25.52
C ALA A 5 -5.53 20.42 -25.93
N ALA A 6 -6.00 21.37 -25.15
CA ALA A 6 -5.64 22.78 -25.30
C ALA A 6 -4.13 22.96 -25.07
N ARG A 7 -3.49 23.80 -25.89
CA ARG A 7 -2.07 24.14 -25.72
C ARG A 7 -1.96 25.42 -24.91
N ILE A 8 -1.66 25.29 -23.63
CA ILE A 8 -1.50 26.41 -22.69
C ILE A 8 -0.03 26.44 -22.22
N PRO A 9 0.79 27.37 -22.72
CA PRO A 9 2.22 27.39 -22.39
C PRO A 9 2.46 27.58 -20.89
N HIS A 10 3.25 26.69 -20.28
CA HIS A 10 3.73 26.80 -18.91
C HIS A 10 5.25 26.71 -18.89
N ALA A 11 5.91 27.78 -18.43
CA ALA A 11 7.35 27.85 -18.38
C ALA A 11 7.88 27.26 -17.08
N MET A 12 8.82 26.34 -17.16
CA MET A 12 9.53 25.74 -16.03
C MET A 12 11.03 26.03 -16.20
N THR A 13 11.63 26.71 -15.23
CA THR A 13 13.05 27.07 -15.26
C THR A 13 13.79 26.28 -14.18
N LEU A 14 14.82 25.53 -14.58
CA LEU A 14 15.69 24.77 -13.68
C LEU A 14 17.15 24.87 -14.19
N HIS A 15 18.10 25.12 -13.30
CA HIS A 15 19.53 25.25 -13.61
C HIS A 15 19.85 26.25 -14.74
N GLY A 16 19.04 27.32 -14.87
CA GLY A 16 19.21 28.33 -15.92
C GLY A 16 18.64 27.95 -17.31
N ASP A 17 18.11 26.75 -17.46
CA ASP A 17 17.38 26.32 -18.65
C ASP A 17 15.86 26.44 -18.46
N THR A 18 15.16 26.93 -19.50
CA THR A 18 13.70 27.12 -19.47
C THR A 18 13.04 26.20 -20.50
N ARG A 19 12.20 25.31 -19.98
CA ARG A 19 11.36 24.41 -20.78
C ARG A 19 9.92 24.91 -20.78
N ILE A 20 9.23 24.80 -21.92
CA ILE A 20 7.81 25.15 -22.04
C ILE A 20 7.01 23.86 -22.19
N ASP A 21 6.15 23.58 -21.21
CA ASP A 21 5.17 22.52 -21.28
C ASP A 21 3.79 23.10 -21.61
N ASN A 22 3.26 22.74 -22.78
CA ASN A 22 1.94 23.21 -23.23
C ASN A 22 0.79 22.43 -22.59
N TYR A 23 1.07 21.36 -21.86
CA TYR A 23 0.08 20.44 -21.32
C TYR A 23 0.18 20.32 -19.80
N TYR A 24 0.97 21.15 -19.12
CA TYR A 24 1.12 21.16 -17.67
C TYR A 24 -0.22 21.34 -16.94
N TRP A 25 -1.20 22.00 -17.57
CA TRP A 25 -2.55 22.18 -17.04
C TRP A 25 -3.29 20.86 -16.78
N LEU A 26 -2.89 19.76 -17.45
CA LEU A 26 -3.45 18.41 -17.20
C LEU A 26 -3.03 17.83 -15.86
N ARG A 27 -2.06 18.44 -15.17
CA ARG A 27 -1.69 18.06 -13.83
C ARG A 27 -2.73 18.60 -12.84
N ASP A 28 -3.57 17.72 -12.35
CA ASP A 28 -4.57 17.99 -11.33
C ASP A 28 -4.36 17.05 -10.14
N ASP A 29 -3.59 17.49 -9.15
CA ASP A 29 -3.27 16.68 -7.96
C ASP A 29 -4.51 16.45 -7.08
N THR A 30 -5.54 17.29 -7.21
CA THR A 30 -6.81 17.18 -6.46
C THR A 30 -7.84 16.32 -7.18
N ARG A 31 -7.63 16.05 -8.49
CA ARG A 31 -8.57 15.31 -9.37
C ARG A 31 -9.98 15.94 -9.37
N SER A 32 -10.05 17.26 -9.39
CA SER A 32 -11.29 18.01 -9.25
C SER A 32 -11.47 19.16 -10.23
N GLN A 33 -10.46 19.46 -11.07
CA GLN A 33 -10.53 20.54 -12.05
C GLN A 33 -11.47 20.15 -13.21
N PRO A 34 -12.57 20.91 -13.44
CA PRO A 34 -13.57 20.54 -14.44
C PRO A 34 -13.02 20.40 -15.85
N GLU A 35 -12.10 21.29 -16.26
CA GLU A 35 -11.51 21.25 -17.61
C GLU A 35 -10.68 19.99 -17.84
N VAL A 36 -9.95 19.53 -16.80
CA VAL A 36 -9.17 18.29 -16.87
C VAL A 36 -10.10 17.09 -16.96
N LEU A 37 -11.12 17.04 -16.08
CA LEU A 37 -12.08 15.94 -16.04
C LEU A 37 -12.88 15.85 -17.35
N ASP A 38 -13.32 16.98 -17.91
CA ASP A 38 -14.05 17.02 -19.19
C ASP A 38 -13.17 16.49 -20.34
N TYR A 39 -11.92 16.93 -20.41
CA TYR A 39 -10.99 16.43 -21.40
C TYR A 39 -10.76 14.91 -21.30
N LEU A 40 -10.54 14.40 -20.10
CA LEU A 40 -10.40 12.96 -19.87
C LEU A 40 -11.66 12.18 -20.26
N GLN A 41 -12.84 12.72 -19.97
CA GLN A 41 -14.11 12.11 -20.38
C GLN A 41 -14.28 12.06 -21.90
N GLN A 42 -13.82 13.10 -22.63
CA GLN A 42 -13.81 13.10 -24.09
C GLN A 42 -12.87 12.03 -24.65
N GLU A 43 -11.66 11.87 -24.09
CA GLU A 43 -10.71 10.82 -24.48
C GLU A 43 -11.28 9.42 -24.22
N ASN A 44 -11.87 9.18 -23.06
CA ASN A 44 -12.51 7.92 -22.73
C ASN A 44 -13.65 7.60 -23.72
N SER A 45 -14.50 8.59 -24.02
CA SER A 45 -15.61 8.46 -24.96
C SER A 45 -15.13 8.17 -26.39
N TYR A 46 -13.99 8.76 -26.78
CA TYR A 46 -13.35 8.45 -28.05
C TYR A 46 -12.79 7.02 -28.05
N GLY A 47 -12.07 6.62 -27.02
CA GLY A 47 -11.53 5.26 -26.87
C GLY A 47 -12.63 4.20 -26.95
N HIS A 48 -13.73 4.37 -26.22
CA HIS A 48 -14.88 3.46 -26.28
C HIS A 48 -15.47 3.35 -27.70
N ARG A 49 -15.61 4.46 -28.44
CA ARG A 49 -16.13 4.41 -29.81
C ARG A 49 -15.20 3.67 -30.77
N VAL A 50 -13.87 3.88 -30.63
CA VAL A 50 -12.88 3.19 -31.47
C VAL A 50 -12.87 1.70 -31.20
N MET A 51 -12.94 1.32 -29.91
CA MET A 51 -12.88 -0.07 -29.45
C MET A 51 -14.20 -0.83 -29.62
N ALA A 52 -15.34 -0.14 -29.81
CA ALA A 52 -16.67 -0.76 -29.85
C ALA A 52 -16.79 -1.91 -30.88
N SER A 53 -16.12 -1.81 -32.02
CA SER A 53 -16.11 -2.87 -33.04
C SER A 53 -15.35 -4.14 -32.60
N GLN A 54 -14.55 -4.06 -31.56
CA GLN A 54 -13.75 -5.17 -31.03
C GLN A 54 -14.37 -5.80 -29.76
N GLN A 55 -15.56 -5.34 -29.34
CA GLN A 55 -16.16 -5.79 -28.06
C GLN A 55 -16.30 -7.32 -28.00
N ALA A 56 -16.80 -7.95 -29.06
CA ALA A 56 -16.95 -9.41 -29.09
C ALA A 56 -15.60 -10.17 -28.94
N LEU A 57 -14.51 -9.60 -29.47
CA LEU A 57 -13.17 -10.16 -29.29
C LEU A 57 -12.68 -9.98 -27.84
N GLN A 58 -12.91 -8.79 -27.26
CA GLN A 58 -12.56 -8.51 -25.87
C GLN A 58 -13.29 -9.46 -24.91
N ASP A 59 -14.59 -9.63 -25.07
CA ASP A 59 -15.42 -10.52 -24.25
C ASP A 59 -14.93 -11.97 -24.33
N ARG A 60 -14.59 -12.44 -25.54
CA ARG A 60 -14.05 -13.78 -25.73
C ARG A 60 -12.71 -13.97 -25.03
N ILE A 61 -11.76 -13.02 -25.20
CA ILE A 61 -10.44 -13.08 -24.55
C ILE A 61 -10.60 -13.02 -23.03
N LEU A 62 -11.44 -12.12 -22.53
CA LEU A 62 -11.72 -12.01 -21.09
C LEU A 62 -12.26 -13.33 -20.54
N LYS A 63 -13.24 -13.92 -21.23
CA LYS A 63 -13.79 -15.23 -20.84
C LYS A 63 -12.72 -16.33 -20.84
N GLU A 64 -11.89 -16.41 -21.89
CA GLU A 64 -10.80 -17.39 -21.97
C GLU A 64 -9.79 -17.24 -20.83
N ILE A 65 -9.50 -16.01 -20.38
CA ILE A 65 -8.62 -15.72 -19.24
C ILE A 65 -9.29 -16.20 -17.94
N ILE A 66 -10.55 -15.78 -17.70
CA ILE A 66 -11.30 -16.13 -16.48
C ILE A 66 -11.47 -17.65 -16.34
N ASP A 67 -11.77 -18.35 -17.43
CA ASP A 67 -11.97 -19.82 -17.43
C ASP A 67 -10.69 -20.59 -17.03
N ARG A 68 -9.50 -19.96 -17.10
CA ARG A 68 -8.22 -20.56 -16.70
C ARG A 68 -7.84 -20.27 -15.25
N ILE A 69 -8.51 -19.31 -14.62
CA ILE A 69 -8.21 -18.91 -13.23
C ILE A 69 -9.06 -19.77 -12.30
N PRO A 70 -8.46 -20.48 -11.33
CA PRO A 70 -9.22 -21.18 -10.29
C PRO A 70 -10.12 -20.18 -9.55
N GLN A 71 -11.41 -20.47 -9.49
CA GLN A 71 -12.38 -19.58 -8.82
C GLN A 71 -12.19 -19.53 -7.30
N ARG A 72 -11.63 -20.58 -6.73
CA ARG A 72 -11.19 -20.63 -5.34
C ARG A 72 -9.71 -20.94 -5.30
N GLU A 73 -8.93 -20.04 -4.72
CA GLU A 73 -7.49 -20.20 -4.59
C GLU A 73 -7.08 -20.13 -3.12
N VAL A 74 -6.22 -21.04 -2.71
CA VAL A 74 -5.66 -21.08 -1.36
C VAL A 74 -4.14 -21.09 -1.48
N SER A 75 -3.48 -20.13 -0.85
CA SER A 75 -2.02 -20.08 -0.84
C SER A 75 -1.43 -21.26 -0.04
N ALA A 76 -0.23 -21.68 -0.41
CA ALA A 76 0.54 -22.54 0.47
C ALA A 76 0.76 -21.85 1.83
N PRO A 77 0.57 -22.53 2.96
CA PRO A 77 0.80 -21.92 4.26
C PRO A 77 2.29 -21.76 4.56
N TYR A 78 2.65 -20.68 5.23
CA TYR A 78 3.99 -20.47 5.79
C TYR A 78 3.93 -20.35 7.30
N ILE A 79 5.02 -20.72 7.99
CA ILE A 79 5.10 -20.69 9.45
C ILE A 79 5.92 -19.45 9.89
N LYS A 80 5.37 -18.69 10.85
CA LYS A 80 6.05 -17.58 11.51
C LYS A 80 5.58 -17.46 12.95
N ASN A 81 6.51 -17.33 13.91
CA ASN A 81 6.25 -17.13 15.33
C ASN A 81 5.21 -18.09 15.94
N GLY A 82 5.26 -19.39 15.58
CA GLY A 82 4.36 -20.41 16.11
C GLY A 82 2.97 -20.45 15.46
N TYR A 83 2.74 -19.72 14.40
CA TYR A 83 1.50 -19.76 13.61
C TYR A 83 1.76 -20.13 12.16
N ARG A 84 0.81 -20.83 11.53
CA ARG A 84 0.69 -20.98 10.08
C ARG A 84 -0.16 -19.85 9.55
N TYR A 85 0.22 -19.27 8.43
CA TYR A 85 -0.49 -18.18 7.75
C TYR A 85 -0.84 -18.60 6.34
N ARG A 86 -2.05 -18.27 5.89
CA ARG A 86 -2.48 -18.41 4.50
C ARG A 86 -3.36 -17.24 4.09
N HIS A 87 -3.57 -17.11 2.79
CA HIS A 87 -4.67 -16.31 2.25
C HIS A 87 -5.50 -17.15 1.29
N ILE A 88 -6.77 -16.81 1.19
CA ILE A 88 -7.73 -17.49 0.31
C ILE A 88 -8.49 -16.47 -0.51
N TYR A 89 -8.78 -16.80 -1.76
CA TYR A 89 -9.75 -16.13 -2.60
C TYR A 89 -10.99 -17.00 -2.70
N GLU A 90 -12.15 -16.44 -2.36
CA GLU A 90 -13.43 -17.14 -2.50
C GLU A 90 -14.13 -16.75 -3.81
N PRO A 91 -14.94 -17.61 -4.40
CA PRO A 91 -15.65 -17.33 -5.65
C PRO A 91 -16.44 -16.04 -5.57
N GLY A 92 -16.30 -15.17 -6.57
CA GLY A 92 -16.98 -13.88 -6.64
C GLY A 92 -16.41 -12.78 -5.74
N CYS A 93 -15.31 -13.05 -5.03
CA CYS A 93 -14.60 -12.07 -4.22
C CYS A 93 -13.39 -11.51 -4.97
N GLU A 94 -13.21 -10.18 -4.88
CA GLU A 94 -12.09 -9.47 -5.53
C GLU A 94 -10.82 -9.53 -4.68
N TYR A 95 -10.97 -9.57 -3.36
CA TYR A 95 -9.87 -9.48 -2.41
C TYR A 95 -9.68 -10.77 -1.62
N ALA A 96 -8.46 -10.96 -1.11
CA ALA A 96 -8.13 -12.11 -0.30
C ALA A 96 -8.70 -12.02 1.13
N ILE A 97 -8.92 -13.18 1.74
CA ILE A 97 -9.14 -13.34 3.17
C ILE A 97 -7.85 -13.90 3.77
N TYR A 98 -7.27 -13.20 4.74
CA TYR A 98 -6.03 -13.58 5.42
C TYR A 98 -6.35 -14.31 6.71
N GLN A 99 -5.70 -15.45 6.90
CA GLN A 99 -5.99 -16.35 8.01
C GLN A 99 -4.70 -16.82 8.68
N ARG A 100 -4.80 -17.15 9.96
CA ARG A 100 -3.76 -17.86 10.71
C ARG A 100 -4.34 -19.04 11.50
N GLN A 101 -3.47 -19.95 11.85
CA GLN A 101 -3.76 -21.10 12.73
C GLN A 101 -2.52 -21.37 13.57
N SER A 102 -2.68 -21.86 14.80
CA SER A 102 -1.55 -22.35 15.59
C SER A 102 -0.76 -23.42 14.81
N ALA A 103 0.57 -23.27 14.76
CA ALA A 103 1.43 -24.25 14.10
C ALA A 103 1.42 -25.61 14.84
N PHE A 104 0.96 -25.64 16.07
CA PHE A 104 0.88 -26.84 16.92
C PHE A 104 -0.53 -27.47 16.92
N SER A 105 -1.51 -26.86 16.24
CA SER A 105 -2.84 -27.46 16.09
C SER A 105 -2.76 -28.70 15.23
N GLU A 106 -3.40 -29.78 15.69
CA GLU A 106 -3.60 -31.00 14.91
C GLU A 106 -4.78 -30.89 13.94
N GLU A 107 -5.67 -29.92 14.18
CA GLU A 107 -6.87 -29.66 13.38
C GLU A 107 -6.54 -28.66 12.27
N TRP A 108 -6.56 -29.12 11.02
CA TRP A 108 -6.23 -28.27 9.85
C TRP A 108 -7.37 -27.35 9.40
N ASP A 109 -8.57 -27.51 9.96
CA ASP A 109 -9.77 -26.79 9.52
C ASP A 109 -10.10 -25.54 10.36
N GLU A 110 -9.47 -25.38 11.53
CA GLU A 110 -9.69 -24.22 12.41
C GLU A 110 -8.75 -23.04 12.10
N TRP A 111 -9.17 -22.22 11.15
CA TRP A 111 -8.42 -21.02 10.77
C TRP A 111 -9.07 -19.74 11.32
N GLU A 112 -8.31 -18.99 12.11
CA GLU A 112 -8.70 -17.66 12.56
C GLU A 112 -8.59 -16.68 11.38
N THR A 113 -9.65 -15.89 11.11
CA THR A 113 -9.60 -14.81 10.12
C THR A 113 -8.98 -13.56 10.74
N LEU A 114 -7.81 -13.20 10.26
CA LEU A 114 -7.12 -11.95 10.62
C LEU A 114 -7.74 -10.75 9.92
N LEU A 115 -7.97 -10.89 8.61
CA LEU A 115 -8.50 -9.83 7.76
C LEU A 115 -9.34 -10.44 6.63
N ASP A 116 -10.56 -9.98 6.49
CA ASP A 116 -11.37 -10.14 5.29
C ASP A 116 -11.32 -8.82 4.50
N ALA A 117 -10.48 -8.77 3.47
CA ALA A 117 -10.26 -7.55 2.70
C ALA A 117 -11.51 -7.15 1.88
N ASN A 118 -12.40 -8.10 1.56
CA ASN A 118 -13.68 -7.79 0.90
C ASN A 118 -14.61 -6.99 1.83
N LYS A 119 -14.65 -7.32 3.13
CA LYS A 119 -15.42 -6.54 4.12
C LYS A 119 -14.84 -5.14 4.30
N ARG A 120 -13.51 -4.98 4.20
CA ARG A 120 -12.86 -3.67 4.27
C ARG A 120 -13.18 -2.82 3.05
N ALA A 121 -13.19 -3.42 1.86
CA ALA A 121 -13.48 -2.75 0.60
C ALA A 121 -14.97 -2.38 0.40
N ALA A 122 -15.90 -3.01 1.11
CA ALA A 122 -17.34 -3.02 0.82
C ALA A 122 -18.02 -1.64 0.72
N HIS A 123 -17.40 -0.59 1.28
CA HIS A 123 -17.95 0.78 1.29
C HIS A 123 -17.00 1.79 0.62
N SER A 124 -16.07 1.32 -0.21
CA SER A 124 -15.10 2.16 -0.91
C SER A 124 -15.09 1.83 -2.39
N GLU A 125 -14.90 2.84 -3.24
CA GLU A 125 -14.70 2.65 -4.68
C GLU A 125 -13.33 2.05 -5.01
N PHE A 126 -12.39 2.15 -4.09
CA PHE A 126 -11.03 1.60 -4.21
C PHE A 126 -10.58 1.07 -2.85
N TYR A 127 -9.87 -0.04 -2.87
CA TYR A 127 -9.19 -0.59 -1.70
C TYR A 127 -7.88 -1.25 -2.10
N SER A 128 -6.84 -1.00 -1.33
CA SER A 128 -5.56 -1.70 -1.46
C SER A 128 -4.96 -1.95 -0.08
N MET A 129 -4.63 -3.20 0.20
CA MET A 129 -3.82 -3.55 1.35
C MET A 129 -2.33 -3.43 0.99
N GLY A 130 -1.64 -2.48 1.63
CA GLY A 130 -0.21 -2.26 1.42
C GLY A 130 0.68 -3.22 2.18
N GLY A 131 0.23 -3.65 3.36
CA GLY A 131 0.99 -4.58 4.20
C GLY A 131 0.29 -4.92 5.49
N MET A 132 0.69 -6.05 6.07
CA MET A 132 0.22 -6.55 7.35
C MET A 132 1.40 -7.14 8.13
N ALA A 133 1.53 -6.78 9.40
CA ALA A 133 2.54 -7.34 10.29
C ALA A 133 1.96 -7.60 11.68
N ILE A 134 2.36 -8.72 12.26
CA ILE A 134 1.93 -9.14 13.60
C ILE A 134 3.12 -9.05 14.54
N THR A 135 2.88 -8.61 15.79
CA THR A 135 3.88 -8.52 16.84
C THR A 135 4.59 -9.86 17.11
N PRO A 136 5.82 -9.83 17.63
CA PRO A 136 6.54 -11.05 18.04
C PRO A 136 5.76 -11.96 19.00
N ASP A 137 4.97 -11.39 19.91
CA ASP A 137 4.10 -12.11 20.86
C ASP A 137 2.74 -12.53 20.27
N ASN A 138 2.47 -12.21 19.02
CA ASN A 138 1.25 -12.54 18.27
C ASN A 138 -0.04 -11.85 18.75
N THR A 139 0.03 -10.77 19.53
CA THR A 139 -1.15 -10.13 20.14
C THR A 139 -1.70 -8.94 19.36
N ILE A 140 -0.86 -8.24 18.57
CA ILE A 140 -1.27 -7.04 17.83
C ILE A 140 -0.94 -7.18 16.33
N MET A 141 -1.88 -6.79 15.49
CA MET A 141 -1.72 -6.70 14.04
C MET A 141 -1.68 -5.24 13.61
N ALA A 142 -0.63 -4.85 12.87
CA ALA A 142 -0.59 -3.61 12.10
C ALA A 142 -1.08 -3.88 10.67
N LEU A 143 -1.92 -3.00 10.14
CA LEU A 143 -2.51 -3.10 8.81
C LEU A 143 -2.40 -1.74 8.09
N ALA A 144 -1.74 -1.72 6.93
CA ALA A 144 -1.64 -0.54 6.06
C ALA A 144 -2.67 -0.64 4.93
N GLU A 145 -3.52 0.38 4.79
CA GLU A 145 -4.63 0.40 3.83
C GLU A 145 -4.65 1.73 3.05
N ASP A 146 -4.91 1.66 1.74
CA ASP A 146 -5.17 2.82 0.87
C ASP A 146 -6.60 2.71 0.30
N PHE A 147 -7.41 3.73 0.55
CA PHE A 147 -8.78 3.86 0.04
C PHE A 147 -8.90 4.94 -1.05
N LEU A 148 -7.78 5.60 -1.42
CA LEU A 148 -7.76 6.75 -2.32
C LEU A 148 -7.15 6.45 -3.69
N SER A 149 -6.58 5.26 -3.89
CA SER A 149 -5.80 4.91 -5.11
C SER A 149 -4.59 5.84 -5.34
N ARG A 150 -3.95 6.31 -4.27
CA ARG A 150 -2.82 7.24 -4.33
C ARG A 150 -1.54 6.70 -3.71
N ARG A 151 -1.52 5.45 -3.28
CA ARG A 151 -0.42 4.87 -2.49
C ARG A 151 -0.11 5.71 -1.24
N GLN A 152 -1.12 6.35 -0.68
CA GLN A 152 -1.08 7.04 0.60
C GLN A 152 -1.80 6.15 1.60
N TYR A 153 -1.02 5.39 2.36
CA TYR A 153 -1.57 4.42 3.29
C TYR A 153 -1.82 5.05 4.65
N GLY A 154 -2.85 4.53 5.31
CA GLY A 154 -3.05 4.70 6.75
C GLY A 154 -2.75 3.39 7.45
N ILE A 155 -1.96 3.41 8.54
CA ILE A 155 -1.73 2.23 9.37
C ILE A 155 -2.63 2.28 10.58
N ARG A 156 -3.34 1.16 10.81
CA ARG A 156 -4.16 0.91 12.00
C ARG A 156 -3.66 -0.33 12.73
N PHE A 157 -3.98 -0.40 14.02
CA PHE A 157 -3.60 -1.51 14.87
C PHE A 157 -4.83 -2.22 15.42
N ARG A 158 -4.77 -3.56 15.47
CA ARG A 158 -5.84 -4.40 15.99
C ARG A 158 -5.30 -5.35 17.05
N ASN A 159 -5.92 -5.35 18.22
CA ASN A 159 -5.68 -6.39 19.23
C ASN A 159 -6.32 -7.69 18.75
N LEU A 160 -5.54 -8.76 18.64
CA LEU A 160 -5.99 -10.03 18.09
C LEU A 160 -6.72 -10.92 19.09
N GLU A 161 -6.52 -10.69 20.39
CA GLU A 161 -7.24 -11.42 21.45
C GLU A 161 -8.66 -10.89 21.62
N THR A 162 -8.83 -9.56 21.63
CA THR A 162 -10.15 -8.93 21.83
C THR A 162 -10.88 -8.64 20.53
N GLY A 163 -10.15 -8.61 19.39
CA GLY A 163 -10.67 -8.20 18.09
C GLY A 163 -10.86 -6.69 17.92
N ASN A 164 -10.59 -5.88 18.94
CA ASN A 164 -10.80 -4.44 18.92
C ASN A 164 -9.66 -3.72 18.18
N TRP A 165 -10.02 -2.62 17.51
CA TRP A 165 -9.07 -1.70 16.92
C TRP A 165 -8.61 -0.67 17.95
N TYR A 166 -7.32 -0.36 17.94
CA TYR A 166 -6.78 0.78 18.66
C TYR A 166 -7.25 2.08 18.00
N PRO A 167 -7.40 3.18 18.77
CA PRO A 167 -7.91 4.45 18.24
C PRO A 167 -6.93 5.20 17.34
N GLU A 168 -5.63 4.93 17.47
CA GLU A 168 -4.59 5.60 16.70
C GLU A 168 -4.60 5.22 15.21
N LEU A 169 -4.27 6.20 14.38
CA LEU A 169 -4.09 6.07 12.95
C LEU A 169 -2.81 6.82 12.54
N LEU A 170 -1.91 6.12 11.86
CA LEU A 170 -0.71 6.72 11.27
C LEU A 170 -0.98 7.00 9.81
N ASP A 171 -1.18 8.26 9.45
CA ASP A 171 -1.52 8.70 8.10
C ASP A 171 -0.30 9.05 7.25
N ASN A 172 -0.50 9.08 5.92
CA ASN A 172 0.49 9.47 4.92
C ASN A 172 1.79 8.67 5.02
N VAL A 173 1.65 7.37 5.14
CA VAL A 173 2.77 6.45 5.32
C VAL A 173 3.03 5.61 4.07
N GLU A 174 4.25 5.09 3.97
CA GLU A 174 4.61 3.98 3.08
C GLU A 174 4.22 2.66 3.77
N PRO A 175 3.78 1.62 3.03
CA PRO A 175 3.50 0.31 3.63
C PRO A 175 4.80 -0.46 3.93
N SER A 176 5.77 0.24 4.50
CA SER A 176 7.07 -0.27 4.94
C SER A 176 7.21 0.02 6.43
N PHE A 177 7.12 -1.01 7.24
CA PHE A 177 7.08 -0.91 8.70
C PHE A 177 7.55 -2.20 9.37
N VAL A 178 7.97 -2.08 10.62
CA VAL A 178 8.51 -3.20 11.42
C VAL A 178 8.13 -3.06 12.88
N TRP A 179 7.82 -4.19 13.52
CA TRP A 179 7.74 -4.29 14.97
C TRP A 179 9.13 -4.45 15.59
N ALA A 180 9.40 -3.77 16.70
CA ALA A 180 10.50 -4.11 17.60
C ALA A 180 10.26 -5.47 18.29
N ASN A 181 11.21 -5.95 19.07
CA ASN A 181 11.08 -7.24 19.76
C ASN A 181 10.18 -7.15 21.00
N ASP A 182 10.00 -5.95 21.54
CA ASP A 182 9.16 -5.66 22.72
C ASP A 182 7.64 -5.78 22.47
N SER A 183 7.22 -5.97 21.21
CA SER A 183 5.81 -6.01 20.78
C SER A 183 4.99 -4.72 21.02
N TRP A 184 5.64 -3.63 21.42
CA TRP A 184 5.02 -2.33 21.69
C TRP A 184 5.56 -1.22 20.80
N THR A 185 6.82 -1.31 20.41
CA THR A 185 7.49 -0.33 19.56
C THR A 185 7.29 -0.68 18.10
N PHE A 186 6.88 0.30 17.32
CA PHE A 186 6.61 0.16 15.89
C PHE A 186 7.37 1.21 15.10
N TYR A 187 8.12 0.79 14.10
CA TYR A 187 8.83 1.67 13.17
C TYR A 187 8.11 1.71 11.85
N TYR A 188 7.94 2.89 11.29
CA TYR A 188 7.23 3.11 10.04
C TYR A 188 7.86 4.24 9.22
N VAL A 189 7.56 4.28 7.93
CA VAL A 189 8.07 5.29 7.00
C VAL A 189 6.96 6.27 6.65
N ARG A 190 7.23 7.59 6.82
CA ARG A 190 6.38 8.67 6.33
C ARG A 190 6.78 9.10 4.94
N LYS A 191 5.80 9.55 4.17
CA LYS A 191 5.96 10.13 2.84
C LYS A 191 5.98 11.64 2.90
N HIS A 192 6.71 12.23 1.97
CA HIS A 192 6.64 13.67 1.73
C HIS A 192 5.24 14.03 1.19
N PRO A 193 4.55 15.03 1.77
CA PRO A 193 3.13 15.27 1.47
C PRO A 193 2.85 15.68 0.03
N VAL A 194 3.83 16.24 -0.68
CA VAL A 194 3.68 16.72 -2.07
C VAL A 194 4.26 15.72 -3.07
N THR A 195 5.51 15.27 -2.88
CA THR A 195 6.19 14.37 -3.82
C THR A 195 5.82 12.91 -3.62
N LEU A 196 5.25 12.55 -2.46
CA LEU A 196 4.94 11.19 -2.01
C LEU A 196 6.19 10.30 -1.88
N LEU A 197 7.38 10.90 -1.84
CA LEU A 197 8.63 10.19 -1.63
C LEU A 197 8.68 9.68 -0.18
N PRO A 198 8.98 8.39 0.08
CA PRO A 198 9.25 7.89 1.42
C PRO A 198 10.62 8.41 1.88
N TYR A 199 10.67 9.18 2.97
CA TYR A 199 11.88 9.91 3.35
C TYR A 199 12.18 9.96 4.86
N GLN A 200 11.20 9.69 5.72
CA GLN A 200 11.39 9.73 7.17
C GLN A 200 11.04 8.40 7.83
N VAL A 201 11.87 7.97 8.77
CA VAL A 201 11.59 6.84 9.66
C VAL A 201 11.16 7.38 11.01
N TRP A 202 10.02 6.93 11.49
CA TRP A 202 9.43 7.30 12.77
C TRP A 202 9.27 6.09 13.68
N ARG A 203 9.28 6.36 14.98
CA ARG A 203 9.01 5.39 16.04
C ARG A 203 7.70 5.75 16.72
N HIS A 204 6.78 4.80 16.76
CA HIS A 204 5.51 4.87 17.45
C HIS A 204 5.48 3.91 18.63
N ALA A 205 4.80 4.28 19.72
CA ALA A 205 4.49 3.40 20.83
C ALA A 205 2.99 3.12 20.86
N ILE A 206 2.59 1.86 20.81
CA ILE A 206 1.17 1.49 20.77
C ILE A 206 0.41 2.07 21.97
N GLY A 207 -0.81 2.54 21.71
CA GLY A 207 -1.66 3.18 22.72
C GLY A 207 -1.34 4.66 22.96
N THR A 208 -0.43 5.26 22.19
CA THR A 208 -0.14 6.69 22.23
C THR A 208 -0.61 7.40 20.98
N PRO A 209 -0.95 8.69 21.02
CA PRO A 209 -1.29 9.44 19.82
C PRO A 209 -0.05 9.64 18.94
N ALA A 210 -0.24 9.63 17.59
CA ALA A 210 0.81 9.83 16.59
C ALA A 210 1.60 11.16 16.74
N SER A 211 1.06 12.14 17.47
CA SER A 211 1.76 13.39 17.80
C SER A 211 2.92 13.22 18.79
N GLN A 212 2.99 12.08 19.47
CA GLN A 212 4.08 11.74 20.39
C GLN A 212 5.18 10.90 19.73
N ASP A 213 5.01 10.56 18.46
CA ASP A 213 5.99 9.79 17.71
C ASP A 213 7.33 10.49 17.62
N LYS A 214 8.40 9.70 17.54
CA LYS A 214 9.76 10.22 17.48
C LYS A 214 10.34 10.01 16.09
N LEU A 215 10.86 11.08 15.50
CA LEU A 215 11.67 11.00 14.28
C LEU A 215 12.99 10.29 14.61
N ILE A 216 13.29 9.21 13.88
CA ILE A 216 14.50 8.41 14.04
C ILE A 216 15.51 8.75 12.96
N TYR A 217 15.04 8.91 11.72
CA TYR A 217 15.90 9.20 10.57
C TYR A 217 15.13 10.05 9.55
N GLU A 218 15.85 10.96 8.90
CA GLU A 218 15.34 11.74 7.77
C GLU A 218 16.36 11.72 6.64
N GLU A 219 15.92 11.26 5.46
CA GLU A 219 16.69 11.37 4.23
C GLU A 219 16.44 12.74 3.58
N LYS A 220 17.52 13.46 3.27
CA LYS A 220 17.45 14.81 2.69
C LYS A 220 17.74 14.83 1.19
N ASP A 221 18.32 13.76 0.67
CA ASP A 221 18.55 13.58 -0.75
C ASP A 221 17.31 12.93 -1.36
N ASP A 222 16.57 13.69 -2.18
CA ASP A 222 15.34 13.26 -2.81
C ASP A 222 15.52 12.22 -3.93
N THR A 223 16.75 11.80 -4.20
CA THR A 223 17.05 10.68 -5.09
C THR A 223 16.95 9.32 -4.41
N TYR A 224 16.89 9.27 -3.06
CA TYR A 224 16.78 8.04 -2.30
C TYR A 224 15.36 7.75 -1.82
N TYR A 225 14.97 6.49 -1.93
CA TYR A 225 13.76 5.92 -1.34
C TYR A 225 14.11 5.22 -0.02
N VAL A 226 13.35 5.49 1.01
CA VAL A 226 13.53 4.91 2.34
C VAL A 226 12.57 3.74 2.54
N SER A 227 13.08 2.60 3.00
CA SER A 227 12.28 1.45 3.38
C SER A 227 12.80 0.79 4.66
N LEU A 228 11.96 -0.04 5.29
CA LEU A 228 12.27 -0.76 6.53
C LEU A 228 12.10 -2.26 6.34
N HIS A 229 12.99 -3.02 6.95
CA HIS A 229 12.79 -4.45 7.17
C HIS A 229 13.52 -4.90 8.45
N LYS A 230 13.23 -6.09 8.93
CA LYS A 230 13.89 -6.69 10.08
C LYS A 230 14.85 -7.76 9.61
N THR A 231 16.04 -7.84 10.21
CA THR A 231 16.98 -8.93 9.92
C THR A 231 16.37 -10.30 10.26
N THR A 232 16.81 -11.35 9.57
CA THR A 232 16.40 -12.73 9.87
C THR A 232 16.76 -13.14 11.29
N SER A 233 17.89 -12.61 11.83
CA SER A 233 18.30 -12.80 13.23
C SER A 233 17.37 -12.13 14.23
N LYS A 234 16.48 -11.23 13.78
CA LYS A 234 15.61 -10.37 14.59
C LYS A 234 16.30 -9.35 15.47
N HIS A 235 17.64 -9.23 15.40
CA HIS A 235 18.41 -8.30 16.24
C HIS A 235 18.32 -6.86 15.76
N TYR A 236 18.14 -6.64 14.45
CA TYR A 236 18.17 -5.28 13.91
C TYR A 236 16.94 -4.95 13.07
N VAL A 237 16.48 -3.72 13.21
CA VAL A 237 15.67 -3.03 12.23
C VAL A 237 16.60 -2.36 11.23
N VAL A 238 16.39 -2.63 9.97
CA VAL A 238 17.21 -2.12 8.86
C VAL A 238 16.47 -0.96 8.21
N ILE A 239 17.11 0.21 8.17
CA ILE A 239 16.70 1.33 7.31
C ILE A 239 17.47 1.17 6.01
N HIS A 240 16.78 0.86 4.93
CA HIS A 240 17.39 0.71 3.61
C HIS A 240 17.07 1.94 2.77
N LEU A 241 18.11 2.55 2.24
CA LEU A 241 18.08 3.71 1.37
C LEU A 241 18.53 3.27 -0.02
N ALA A 242 17.74 3.50 -1.04
CA ALA A 242 18.07 3.09 -2.40
C ALA A 242 17.77 4.20 -3.41
N SER A 243 18.76 4.52 -4.22
CA SER A 243 18.62 5.35 -5.42
C SER A 243 18.67 4.49 -6.67
N ALA A 244 18.66 5.11 -7.85
CA ALA A 244 18.78 4.40 -9.11
C ALA A 244 20.12 3.64 -9.27
N THR A 245 21.19 4.08 -8.60
CA THR A 245 22.57 3.57 -8.82
C THR A 245 23.30 3.18 -7.55
N THR A 246 22.83 3.61 -6.38
CA THR A 246 23.50 3.39 -5.11
C THR A 246 22.52 3.01 -4.01
N SER A 247 23.02 2.39 -2.95
CA SER A 247 22.24 2.08 -1.75
C SER A 247 23.08 2.29 -0.49
N GLU A 248 22.40 2.59 0.61
CA GLU A 248 22.95 2.68 1.96
C GLU A 248 22.08 1.89 2.92
N VAL A 249 22.68 1.34 3.96
CA VAL A 249 21.99 0.60 5.01
C VAL A 249 22.37 1.18 6.37
N ARG A 250 21.36 1.46 7.20
CA ARG A 250 21.52 1.83 8.61
C ARG A 250 20.82 0.81 9.49
N LEU A 251 21.37 0.55 10.65
CA LEU A 251 20.89 -0.45 11.59
C LEU A 251 20.42 0.23 12.87
N LEU A 252 19.27 -0.21 13.38
CA LEU A 252 18.77 0.08 14.72
C LEU A 252 18.68 -1.24 15.48
N ASP A 253 18.98 -1.20 16.78
CA ASP A 253 18.68 -2.32 17.66
C ASP A 253 17.16 -2.55 17.67
N ALA A 254 16.73 -3.81 17.61
CA ALA A 254 15.33 -4.17 17.59
C ALA A 254 14.75 -4.47 18.99
N GLU A 255 15.58 -4.33 20.04
CA GLU A 255 15.17 -4.49 21.44
C GLU A 255 14.44 -3.23 21.96
#